data_d92aecc8d2f8c49ca1ccab7490ad4b80
#
_entry.id   d92aecc8d2f8c49ca1ccab7490ad4b80
#
_cell.length_a   1.000
_cell.length_b   1.000
_cell.length_c   1.000
_cell.angle_alpha   90.00
_cell.angle_beta   90.00
_cell.angle_gamma   90.00
#
_symmetry.space_group_name_H-M   'P 1'
#
loop_
_entity.id
_entity.type
_entity.pdbx_description
1 polymer ?
#
loop_
_entity_poly.entity_id
_entity_poly.type
_entity_poly.pdbx_seq_one_letter_code
_entity_poly.pdbx_strand_id
1 'polypeptide(L)'
;MTALHTIEFQKRGLPHAHLIFWLMEDTTNPTPSLINRFISAEIPDPNEDPLGYALVAEHMIHGPCGPLNPNAPCMKNGKCSKGYPKPFQTETSIDPNGFATYKRPDNGRFVQKGPHRLSNQWVVP
;
A
#
# COMPACT_ATOMS: atom_id res chain seq x y z
N MET A 1 3.22 -23.82 -2.22
CA MET A 1 2.63 -22.74 -1.40
C MET A 1 1.31 -23.22 -0.80
N THR A 2 1.14 -23.03 0.49
CA THR A 2 -0.10 -23.35 1.19
C THR A 2 -0.81 -22.03 1.54
N ALA A 3 -2.12 -22.00 1.46
CA ALA A 3 -2.90 -20.80 1.75
C ALA A 3 -4.10 -21.14 2.67
N LEU A 4 -4.40 -20.20 3.56
CA LEU A 4 -5.61 -20.18 4.38
C LEU A 4 -6.33 -18.86 4.15
N HIS A 5 -7.65 -18.88 4.12
CA HIS A 5 -8.43 -17.66 4.04
C HIS A 5 -9.64 -17.70 4.97
N THR A 6 -10.05 -16.55 5.43
CA THR A 6 -11.32 -16.33 6.14
C THR A 6 -12.02 -15.12 5.52
N ILE A 7 -13.35 -15.18 5.49
CA ILE A 7 -14.17 -14.08 4.98
C ILE A 7 -15.04 -13.58 6.13
N GLU A 8 -15.00 -12.27 6.37
CA GLU A 8 -15.80 -11.58 7.37
C GLU A 8 -16.63 -10.48 6.68
N PHE A 9 -17.82 -10.24 7.21
CA PHE A 9 -18.63 -9.09 6.79
C PHE A 9 -18.43 -7.96 7.78
N GLN A 10 -17.94 -6.82 7.28
CA GLN A 10 -17.83 -5.61 8.08
C GLN A 10 -19.21 -5.06 8.45
N LYS A 11 -19.26 -4.16 9.45
CA LYS A 11 -20.51 -3.52 9.93
C LYS A 11 -21.33 -2.86 8.83
N ARG A 12 -20.72 -2.52 7.69
CA ARG A 12 -21.37 -1.93 6.50
C ARG A 12 -21.85 -2.97 5.49
N GLY A 13 -21.82 -4.26 5.81
CA GLY A 13 -22.21 -5.34 4.91
C GLY A 13 -21.23 -5.67 3.78
N LEU A 14 -20.03 -5.06 3.78
CA LEU A 14 -19.00 -5.36 2.78
C LEU A 14 -18.19 -6.59 3.20
N PRO A 15 -17.91 -7.53 2.27
CA PRO A 15 -17.06 -8.67 2.56
C PRO A 15 -15.61 -8.22 2.77
N HIS A 16 -14.95 -8.82 3.75
CA HIS A 16 -13.56 -8.60 4.07
C HIS A 16 -12.86 -9.95 4.15
N ALA A 17 -11.78 -10.13 3.39
CA ALA A 17 -11.03 -11.38 3.37
C ALA A 17 -9.67 -11.21 4.07
N HIS A 18 -9.33 -12.18 4.94
CA HIS A 18 -8.00 -12.35 5.49
C HIS A 18 -7.35 -13.55 4.82
N LEU A 19 -6.17 -13.34 4.23
CA LEU A 19 -5.43 -14.34 3.50
C LEU A 19 -4.08 -14.57 4.18
N ILE A 20 -3.75 -15.83 4.42
CA ILE A 20 -2.43 -16.23 4.95
C ILE A 20 -1.80 -17.20 3.95
N PHE A 21 -0.57 -16.90 3.54
CA PHE A 21 0.20 -17.73 2.63
C PHE A 21 1.47 -18.23 3.32
N TRP A 22 1.74 -19.52 3.20
CA TRP A 22 3.04 -20.09 3.57
C TRP A 22 3.91 -20.18 2.32
N LEU A 23 4.97 -19.40 2.31
CA LEU A 23 5.90 -19.38 1.19
C LEU A 23 6.87 -20.56 1.28
N MET A 24 7.40 -20.99 0.15
CA MET A 24 8.41 -22.06 0.10
C MET A 24 9.80 -21.58 0.55
N GLU A 25 10.01 -20.27 0.57
CA GLU A 25 11.24 -19.65 1.03
C GLU A 25 11.20 -19.42 2.55
N ASP A 26 12.38 -19.46 3.17
CA ASP A 26 12.49 -19.12 4.59
C ASP A 26 12.19 -17.64 4.82
N THR A 27 11.08 -17.37 5.50
CA THR A 27 10.64 -16.02 5.85
C THR A 27 10.77 -15.71 7.34
N THR A 28 11.44 -16.57 8.10
CA THR A 28 11.63 -16.38 9.55
C THR A 28 12.46 -15.14 9.88
N ASN A 29 13.42 -14.81 9.01
CA ASN A 29 14.25 -13.61 9.13
C ASN A 29 14.17 -12.80 7.83
N PRO A 30 13.09 -12.05 7.62
CA PRO A 30 12.90 -11.31 6.37
C PRO A 30 13.95 -10.23 6.19
N THR A 31 14.51 -10.15 4.99
CA THR A 31 15.42 -9.07 4.57
C THR A 31 14.64 -8.04 3.74
N PRO A 32 15.12 -6.80 3.63
CA PRO A 32 14.51 -5.81 2.72
C PRO A 32 14.39 -6.33 1.28
N SER A 33 15.39 -7.04 0.79
CA SER A 33 15.37 -7.65 -0.55
C SER A 33 14.26 -8.70 -0.70
N LEU A 34 14.08 -9.55 0.30
CA LEU A 34 13.01 -10.55 0.30
C LEU A 34 11.64 -9.89 0.33
N ILE A 35 11.46 -8.89 1.17
CA ILE A 35 10.20 -8.14 1.27
C ILE A 35 9.85 -7.51 -0.09
N ASN A 36 10.81 -6.85 -0.75
CA ASN A 36 10.59 -6.19 -2.03
C ASN A 36 10.17 -7.15 -3.16
N ARG A 37 10.42 -8.44 -3.02
CA ARG A 37 9.95 -9.46 -3.99
C ARG A 37 8.46 -9.73 -3.89
N PHE A 38 7.86 -9.53 -2.73
CA PHE A 38 6.46 -9.90 -2.46
C PHE A 38 5.55 -8.70 -2.23
N ILE A 39 6.09 -7.59 -1.73
CA ILE A 39 5.31 -6.43 -1.32
C ILE A 39 5.91 -5.18 -1.95
N SER A 40 5.08 -4.39 -2.61
CA SER A 40 5.47 -3.14 -3.24
C SER A 40 4.53 -2.00 -2.83
N ALA A 41 5.11 -0.86 -2.52
CA ALA A 41 4.41 0.42 -2.34
C ALA A 41 4.74 1.38 -3.50
N GLU A 42 4.86 0.85 -4.70
CA GLU A 42 5.21 1.60 -5.90
C GLU A 42 4.10 1.50 -6.95
N ILE A 43 3.86 2.61 -7.63
CA ILE A 43 2.97 2.65 -8.79
C ILE A 43 3.72 2.01 -9.97
N PRO A 44 3.15 0.95 -10.61
CA PRO A 44 3.76 0.35 -11.78
C PRO A 44 3.92 1.34 -12.94
N ASP A 45 4.86 1.07 -13.84
CA ASP A 45 4.99 1.82 -15.08
C ASP A 45 3.82 1.48 -16.00
N PRO A 46 2.97 2.46 -16.39
CA PRO A 46 1.80 2.18 -17.22
C PRO A 46 2.14 1.70 -18.63
N ASN A 47 3.37 1.91 -19.09
CA ASN A 47 3.83 1.44 -20.41
C ASN A 47 4.35 0.00 -20.35
N GLU A 48 4.99 -0.39 -19.26
CA GLU A 48 5.55 -1.72 -19.07
C GLU A 48 4.54 -2.70 -18.46
N ASP A 49 3.72 -2.22 -17.52
CA ASP A 49 2.73 -3.02 -16.82
C ASP A 49 1.38 -2.27 -16.71
N PRO A 50 0.64 -2.15 -17.81
CA PRO A 50 -0.63 -1.42 -17.82
C PRO A 50 -1.68 -2.06 -16.92
N LEU A 51 -1.71 -3.39 -16.79
CA LEU A 51 -2.65 -4.09 -15.90
C LEU A 51 -2.32 -3.81 -14.43
N GLY A 52 -1.06 -3.94 -14.02
CA GLY A 52 -0.62 -3.63 -12.68
C GLY A 52 -0.89 -2.16 -12.31
N TYR A 53 -0.62 -1.24 -13.24
CA TYR A 53 -0.94 0.18 -13.04
C TYR A 53 -2.45 0.39 -12.80
N ALA A 54 -3.31 -0.22 -13.61
CA ALA A 54 -4.76 -0.08 -13.47
C ALA A 54 -5.26 -0.65 -12.13
N LEU A 55 -4.76 -1.80 -11.71
CA LEU A 55 -5.13 -2.43 -10.44
C LEU A 55 -4.70 -1.59 -9.24
N VAL A 56 -3.48 -1.07 -9.25
CA VAL A 56 -2.99 -0.17 -8.18
C VAL A 56 -3.80 1.12 -8.17
N ALA A 57 -4.03 1.72 -9.33
CA ALA A 57 -4.78 2.96 -9.45
C ALA A 57 -6.23 2.84 -8.92
N GLU A 58 -6.87 1.71 -9.16
CA GLU A 58 -8.27 1.50 -8.77
C GLU A 58 -8.41 1.03 -7.32
N HIS A 59 -7.53 0.12 -6.86
CA HIS A 59 -7.76 -0.62 -5.62
C HIS A 59 -6.74 -0.35 -4.51
N MET A 60 -5.57 0.19 -4.82
CA MET A 60 -4.46 0.27 -3.88
C MET A 60 -3.96 1.69 -3.63
N ILE A 61 -4.81 2.68 -3.80
CA ILE A 61 -4.50 4.08 -3.49
C ILE A 61 -5.34 4.53 -2.30
N HIS A 62 -4.66 5.01 -1.27
CA HIS A 62 -5.29 5.69 -0.15
C HIS A 62 -5.43 7.18 -0.47
N GLY A 63 -6.60 7.71 -0.23
CA GLY A 63 -6.79 9.15 -0.42
C GLY A 63 -7.44 9.55 -1.74
N PRO A 64 -7.47 10.85 -2.04
CA PRO A 64 -6.80 11.92 -1.28
C PRO A 64 -7.42 12.18 0.10
N CYS A 65 -6.59 12.62 1.03
CA CYS A 65 -7.01 13.05 2.36
C CYS A 65 -6.11 14.18 2.88
N GLY A 66 -6.26 14.58 4.14
CA GLY A 66 -5.52 15.69 4.71
C GLY A 66 -5.91 17.03 4.06
N PRO A 67 -4.93 17.92 3.76
CA PRO A 67 -5.23 19.20 3.12
C PRO A 67 -5.92 19.07 1.76
N LEU A 68 -5.69 17.97 1.04
CA LEU A 68 -6.33 17.70 -0.25
C LEU A 68 -7.82 17.34 -0.13
N ASN A 69 -8.20 16.71 0.98
CA ASN A 69 -9.58 16.35 1.28
C ASN A 69 -9.76 16.24 2.80
N PRO A 70 -10.06 17.35 3.49
CA PRO A 70 -10.16 17.35 4.97
C PRO A 70 -11.32 16.52 5.52
N ASN A 71 -12.32 16.23 4.70
CA ASN A 71 -13.52 15.48 5.08
C ASN A 71 -13.46 14.00 4.70
N ALA A 72 -12.31 13.48 4.29
CA ALA A 72 -12.14 12.07 3.96
C ALA A 72 -12.46 11.18 5.17
N PRO A 73 -13.00 9.97 4.96
CA PRO A 73 -13.40 9.07 6.06
C PRO A 73 -12.28 8.68 7.02
N CYS A 74 -11.02 8.73 6.56
CA CYS A 74 -9.85 8.41 7.38
C CYS A 74 -9.44 9.55 8.32
N MET A 75 -9.97 10.75 8.14
CA MET A 75 -9.56 11.94 8.91
C MET A 75 -10.10 11.90 10.33
N LYS A 76 -9.20 12.15 11.30
CA LYS A 76 -9.53 12.32 12.72
C LYS A 76 -8.66 13.44 13.30
N ASN A 77 -9.30 14.42 13.95
CA ASN A 77 -8.59 15.55 14.57
C ASN A 77 -7.64 16.28 13.59
N GLY A 78 -8.08 16.46 12.34
CA GLY A 78 -7.30 17.14 11.31
C GLY A 78 -6.15 16.33 10.71
N LYS A 79 -6.04 15.04 11.02
CA LYS A 79 -4.99 14.14 10.54
C LYS A 79 -5.57 12.84 9.98
N CYS A 80 -4.86 12.25 9.02
CA CYS A 80 -5.19 10.91 8.53
C CYS A 80 -4.92 9.88 9.62
N SER A 81 -5.95 9.12 10.02
CA SER A 81 -5.82 8.06 11.02
C SER A 81 -4.96 6.87 10.58
N LYS A 82 -4.70 6.76 9.28
CA LYS A 82 -3.83 5.74 8.68
C LYS A 82 -2.41 6.25 8.40
N GLY A 83 -2.14 7.52 8.67
CA GLY A 83 -0.82 8.12 8.50
C GLY A 83 -0.39 8.40 7.06
N TYR A 84 -1.33 8.62 6.15
CA TYR A 84 -1.02 9.02 4.78
C TYR A 84 -1.00 10.55 4.61
N PRO A 85 -0.19 11.07 3.69
CA PRO A 85 0.77 10.36 2.83
C PRO A 85 1.97 9.84 3.62
N LYS A 86 2.52 8.70 3.18
CA LYS A 86 3.76 8.17 3.73
C LYS A 86 4.96 8.91 3.14
N PRO A 87 6.06 9.07 3.86
CA PRO A 87 7.25 9.73 3.29
C PRO A 87 7.86 8.90 2.15
N PHE A 88 8.50 9.59 1.20
CA PHE A 88 9.35 8.91 0.23
C PHE A 88 10.50 8.20 0.94
N GLN A 89 10.86 7.02 0.45
CA GLN A 89 11.92 6.20 0.99
C GLN A 89 12.60 5.40 -0.12
N THR A 90 13.92 5.48 -0.21
CA THR A 90 14.68 4.85 -1.29
C THR A 90 14.80 3.34 -1.15
N GLU A 91 14.73 2.83 0.08
CA GLU A 91 14.89 1.41 0.38
C GLU A 91 13.87 0.95 1.43
N THR A 92 13.47 -0.30 1.37
CA THR A 92 12.72 -0.95 2.44
C THR A 92 13.60 -1.11 3.67
N SER A 93 13.06 -0.83 4.84
CA SER A 93 13.75 -1.04 6.13
C SER A 93 12.87 -1.84 7.08
N ILE A 94 13.52 -2.50 8.04
CA ILE A 94 12.84 -3.26 9.08
C ILE A 94 13.30 -2.68 10.42
N ASP A 95 12.35 -2.30 11.28
CA ASP A 95 12.68 -1.78 12.60
C ASP A 95 13.06 -2.89 13.58
N PRO A 96 13.58 -2.56 14.78
CA PRO A 96 13.95 -3.57 15.78
C PRO A 96 12.78 -4.46 16.25
N ASN A 97 11.53 -4.02 16.07
CA ASN A 97 10.33 -4.77 16.41
C ASN A 97 9.83 -5.66 15.26
N GLY A 98 10.53 -5.66 14.12
CA GLY A 98 10.17 -6.46 12.96
C GLY A 98 9.14 -5.83 12.02
N PHE A 99 8.76 -4.56 12.23
CA PHE A 99 7.87 -3.85 11.31
C PHE A 99 8.63 -3.28 10.11
N ALA A 100 8.07 -3.52 8.93
CA ALA A 100 8.66 -3.02 7.69
C ALA A 100 8.14 -1.63 7.33
N THR A 101 9.05 -0.80 6.85
CA THR A 101 8.73 0.45 6.14
C THR A 101 9.13 0.25 4.68
N TYR A 102 8.17 0.30 3.79
CA TYR A 102 8.36 -0.10 2.39
C TYR A 102 9.00 0.99 1.56
N LYS A 103 9.82 0.56 0.59
CA LYS A 103 10.39 1.42 -0.44
C LYS A 103 9.29 2.19 -1.17
N ARG A 104 9.45 3.52 -1.26
CA ARG A 104 8.57 4.48 -1.95
C ARG A 104 9.42 5.50 -2.66
N PRO A 105 10.00 5.19 -3.82
CA PRO A 105 10.91 6.12 -4.49
C PRO A 105 10.16 7.34 -5.02
N ASP A 106 10.84 8.47 -5.01
CA ASP A 106 10.39 9.70 -5.65
C ASP A 106 10.78 9.66 -7.14
N ASN A 107 10.04 8.88 -7.92
CA ASN A 107 10.33 8.63 -9.33
C ASN A 107 9.39 9.37 -10.30
N GLY A 108 8.54 10.26 -9.79
CA GLY A 108 7.61 11.04 -10.59
C GLY A 108 6.35 10.29 -11.04
N ARG A 109 6.21 8.98 -10.74
CA ARG A 109 4.98 8.24 -11.07
C ARG A 109 3.82 8.67 -10.18
N PHE A 110 2.66 8.75 -10.77
CA PHE A 110 1.45 9.16 -10.07
C PHE A 110 0.19 8.49 -10.65
N VAL A 111 -0.86 8.51 -9.85
CA VAL A 111 -2.23 8.17 -10.26
C VAL A 111 -3.08 9.43 -10.17
N GLN A 112 -3.89 9.69 -11.19
CA GLN A 112 -4.81 10.82 -11.19
C GLN A 112 -6.10 10.45 -10.43
N LYS A 113 -6.41 11.18 -9.37
CA LYS A 113 -7.67 11.08 -8.62
C LYS A 113 -8.37 12.44 -8.60
N GLY A 114 -9.36 12.62 -9.46
CA GLY A 114 -9.98 13.93 -9.66
C GLY A 114 -8.93 14.98 -10.07
N PRO A 115 -8.83 16.13 -9.38
CA PRO A 115 -7.82 17.16 -9.68
C PRO A 115 -6.43 16.84 -9.10
N HIS A 116 -6.26 15.75 -8.36
CA HIS A 116 -5.04 15.45 -7.62
C HIS A 116 -4.19 14.38 -8.28
N ARG A 117 -2.86 14.55 -8.21
CA ARG A 117 -1.87 13.55 -8.58
C ARG A 117 -1.32 12.92 -7.33
N LEU A 118 -1.55 11.60 -7.17
CA LEU A 118 -1.14 10.86 -5.99
C LEU A 118 0.07 9.98 -6.34
N SER A 119 1.20 10.27 -5.70
CA SER A 119 2.48 9.58 -5.91
C SER A 119 2.56 8.25 -5.14
N ASN A 120 3.72 7.62 -5.15
CA ASN A 120 4.01 6.42 -4.35
C ASN A 120 3.74 6.60 -2.85
N GLN A 121 3.69 7.85 -2.37
CA GLN A 121 3.35 8.15 -0.97
C GLN A 121 1.94 7.70 -0.57
N TRP A 122 1.07 7.46 -1.54
CA TRP A 122 -0.33 7.13 -1.33
C TRP A 122 -0.67 5.66 -1.60
N VAL A 123 0.30 4.86 -2.03
CA VAL A 123 0.07 3.43 -2.31
C VAL A 123 -0.10 2.66 -1.01
N VAL A 124 -1.11 1.80 -0.96
CA VAL A 124 -1.30 0.79 0.09
C VAL A 124 -0.57 -0.48 -0.36
N PRO A 125 0.51 -0.89 0.33
CA PRO A 125 1.29 -2.04 -0.04
C PRO A 125 0.58 -3.37 0.22
#